data_6d66e5cd00bf83a4f62ab9f3fe8874b4
#
_entry.id   6d66e5cd00bf83a4f62ab9f3fe8874b4
#
_cell.length_a   1.000
_cell.length_b   1.000
_cell.length_c   1.000
_cell.angle_alpha   90.00
_cell.angle_beta   90.00
_cell.angle_gamma   90.00
#
_symmetry.space_group_name_H-M   'P 1'
#
loop_
_entity.id
_entity.type
_entity.pdbx_description
1 polymer ?
#
loop_
_entity_poly.entity_id
_entity_poly.type
_entity_poly.pdbx_seq_one_letter_code
_entity_poly.pdbx_strand_id
1 'polypeptide(L)'
;MDTRAVSVVIPTYGRGQVLLDTVEALLSLSNPPGEIVLADQTVRHDEAAERVLRGWDDGGQVRWLRLSDPSIPRAMNQGLLAAAGPIVLFLDDDIRPDAELVEAHARAHLARPGELVAGRMLQPWHEGRADPEDKVPFGFNTLAPRSVTEFMGGNFSLPRDAALALGGFDENFVRVAYRFEAEFAFRWLQSGRRIRYEPGALIHHLKVPAGGTRTFGEHLTTMRPNHAVGAYYYALKTQRWRGLPSAVRRLGRAVATRHHLRRPWWIPLTLIAELHGFLWALMLLGRGPRYLGRGED
;
A
#
# COMPACT_ATOMS: atom_id res chain seq x y z
N MET A 1 -22.95 11.37 8.84
CA MET A 1 -22.55 10.73 7.57
C MET A 1 -22.40 9.25 7.78
N ASP A 2 -22.81 8.40 6.84
CA ASP A 2 -22.82 6.96 7.11
C ASP A 2 -21.45 6.31 6.87
N THR A 3 -20.62 6.27 7.92
CA THR A 3 -19.35 5.56 7.93
C THR A 3 -19.51 4.04 7.84
N ARG A 4 -20.75 3.53 8.06
CA ARG A 4 -21.09 2.11 7.94
C ARG A 4 -20.98 1.59 6.50
N ALA A 5 -20.96 2.50 5.50
CA ALA A 5 -20.70 2.16 4.12
C ALA A 5 -19.21 1.89 3.82
N VAL A 6 -18.31 2.11 4.78
CA VAL A 6 -16.86 1.96 4.62
C VAL A 6 -16.39 0.68 5.29
N SER A 7 -15.78 -0.21 4.51
CA SER A 7 -14.99 -1.34 5.00
C SER A 7 -13.53 -0.92 5.08
N VAL A 8 -12.93 -0.97 6.26
CA VAL A 8 -11.48 -0.79 6.41
C VAL A 8 -10.78 -2.12 6.16
N VAL A 9 -9.76 -2.14 5.31
CA VAL A 9 -8.91 -3.30 5.05
C VAL A 9 -7.49 -2.98 5.49
N ILE A 10 -6.93 -3.81 6.37
CA ILE A 10 -5.58 -3.67 6.90
C ILE A 10 -4.77 -4.92 6.52
N PRO A 11 -3.90 -4.85 5.50
CA PRO A 11 -2.93 -5.90 5.26
C PRO A 11 -1.83 -5.83 6.32
N THR A 12 -1.52 -6.97 6.97
CA THR A 12 -0.49 -7.01 8.02
C THR A 12 0.43 -8.20 7.88
N TYR A 13 1.68 -8.04 8.34
CA TYR A 13 2.68 -9.11 8.38
C TYR A 13 3.72 -8.87 9.47
N GLY A 14 3.83 -9.79 10.42
CA GLY A 14 4.85 -9.76 11.46
C GLY A 14 4.73 -8.57 12.41
N ARG A 15 3.50 -8.11 12.67
CA ARG A 15 3.20 -7.05 13.64
C ARG A 15 2.64 -7.66 14.92
N GLY A 16 2.96 -7.02 16.05
CA GLY A 16 2.43 -7.35 17.37
C GLY A 16 1.58 -6.19 17.89
N GLN A 17 1.98 -5.63 19.03
CA GLN A 17 1.21 -4.60 19.73
C GLN A 17 0.80 -3.41 18.85
N VAL A 18 1.66 -2.94 17.94
CA VAL A 18 1.34 -1.79 17.07
C VAL A 18 0.12 -2.03 16.17
N LEU A 19 -0.08 -3.28 15.73
CA LEU A 19 -1.29 -3.66 14.99
C LEU A 19 -2.53 -3.55 15.89
N LEU A 20 -2.43 -4.07 17.13
CA LEU A 20 -3.54 -3.98 18.09
C LEU A 20 -3.89 -2.53 18.39
N ASP A 21 -2.88 -1.69 18.64
CA ASP A 21 -3.07 -0.25 18.89
C ASP A 21 -3.75 0.45 17.71
N THR A 22 -3.37 0.10 16.48
CA THR A 22 -3.99 0.64 15.25
C THR A 22 -5.46 0.25 15.14
N VAL A 23 -5.78 -1.03 15.37
CA VAL A 23 -7.16 -1.54 15.30
C VAL A 23 -8.02 -0.95 16.43
N GLU A 24 -7.49 -0.90 17.65
CA GLU A 24 -8.18 -0.32 18.81
C GLU A 24 -8.50 1.17 18.60
N ALA A 25 -7.54 1.92 18.02
CA ALA A 25 -7.76 3.31 17.69
C ALA A 25 -8.90 3.50 16.67
N LEU A 26 -8.99 2.62 15.66
CA LEU A 26 -10.08 2.65 14.67
C LEU A 26 -11.44 2.27 15.28
N LEU A 27 -11.48 1.27 16.16
CA LEU A 27 -12.70 0.84 16.88
C LEU A 27 -13.19 1.93 17.84
N SER A 28 -12.28 2.75 18.38
CA SER A 28 -12.54 3.82 19.35
C SER A 28 -12.96 5.16 18.71
N LEU A 29 -12.98 5.25 17.37
CA LEU A 29 -13.46 6.46 16.70
C LEU A 29 -14.93 6.74 17.04
N SER A 30 -15.30 8.01 17.15
CA SER A 30 -16.71 8.40 17.40
C SER A 30 -17.65 7.92 16.29
N ASN A 31 -17.13 7.86 15.06
CA ASN A 31 -17.82 7.31 13.90
C ASN A 31 -16.94 6.21 13.26
N PRO A 32 -16.93 5.00 13.84
CA PRO A 32 -16.11 3.89 13.37
C PRO A 32 -16.56 3.42 11.97
N PRO A 33 -15.71 2.69 11.23
CA PRO A 33 -16.11 2.07 9.97
C PRO A 33 -17.23 1.02 10.19
N GLY A 34 -17.90 0.63 9.11
CA GLY A 34 -18.93 -0.42 9.16
C GLY A 34 -18.36 -1.79 9.46
N GLU A 35 -17.13 -2.05 9.06
CA GLU A 35 -16.35 -3.24 9.39
C GLU A 35 -14.85 -2.98 9.28
N ILE A 36 -14.05 -3.81 9.95
CA ILE A 36 -12.60 -3.89 9.79
C ILE A 36 -12.25 -5.30 9.34
N VAL A 37 -11.59 -5.41 8.19
CA VAL A 37 -11.08 -6.68 7.65
C VAL A 37 -9.56 -6.67 7.82
N LEU A 38 -9.05 -7.56 8.64
CA LEU A 38 -7.63 -7.73 8.88
C LEU A 38 -7.10 -8.85 8.00
N ALA A 39 -6.32 -8.51 6.97
CA ALA A 39 -5.71 -9.48 6.07
C ALA A 39 -4.30 -9.83 6.57
N ASP A 40 -4.24 -10.79 7.49
CA ASP A 40 -3.08 -11.11 8.28
C ASP A 40 -2.26 -12.27 7.69
N GLN A 41 -1.02 -11.98 7.40
CA GLN A 41 -0.04 -12.89 6.81
C GLN A 41 1.00 -13.37 7.85
N THR A 42 0.80 -13.04 9.12
CA THR A 42 1.69 -13.40 10.21
C THR A 42 1.58 -14.89 10.51
N VAL A 43 2.70 -15.60 10.44
CA VAL A 43 2.73 -17.06 10.66
C VAL A 43 2.31 -17.41 12.08
N ARG A 44 2.77 -16.62 13.06
CA ARG A 44 2.48 -16.82 14.48
C ARG A 44 2.53 -15.49 15.23
N HIS A 45 1.49 -15.17 15.96
CA HIS A 45 1.47 -14.10 16.95
C HIS A 45 1.98 -14.62 18.32
N ASP A 46 2.36 -13.71 19.19
CA ASP A 46 2.46 -14.04 20.60
C ASP A 46 1.08 -14.33 21.20
N GLU A 47 1.04 -15.04 22.32
CA GLU A 47 -0.22 -15.50 22.93
C GLU A 47 -1.17 -14.35 23.34
N ALA A 48 -0.62 -13.20 23.70
CA ALA A 48 -1.42 -12.05 24.10
C ALA A 48 -2.10 -11.42 22.88
N ALA A 49 -1.36 -11.19 21.81
CA ALA A 49 -1.89 -10.67 20.56
C ALA A 49 -2.89 -11.63 19.92
N GLU A 50 -2.58 -12.93 19.87
CA GLU A 50 -3.49 -13.97 19.34
C GLU A 50 -4.83 -13.97 20.09
N ARG A 51 -4.80 -13.83 21.41
CA ARG A 51 -6.02 -13.80 22.24
C ARG A 51 -6.88 -12.58 21.94
N VAL A 52 -6.27 -11.42 21.78
CA VAL A 52 -7.02 -10.19 21.46
C VAL A 52 -7.64 -10.29 20.06
N LEU A 53 -6.87 -10.71 19.06
CA LEU A 53 -7.34 -10.87 17.68
C LEU A 53 -8.51 -11.86 17.58
N ARG A 54 -8.43 -13.01 18.28
CA ARG A 54 -9.54 -13.97 18.39
C ARG A 54 -10.76 -13.34 19.07
N GLY A 55 -10.54 -12.61 20.18
CA GLY A 55 -11.63 -11.95 20.88
C GLY A 55 -12.39 -10.96 20.00
N TRP A 56 -11.71 -10.21 19.18
CA TRP A 56 -12.33 -9.29 18.23
C TRP A 56 -13.05 -10.00 17.08
N ASP A 57 -12.48 -11.10 16.56
CA ASP A 57 -13.10 -11.90 15.50
C ASP A 57 -14.36 -12.63 16.00
N ASP A 58 -14.26 -13.32 17.14
CA ASP A 58 -15.38 -14.02 17.78
C ASP A 58 -16.51 -13.03 18.19
N GLY A 59 -16.13 -11.81 18.59
CA GLY A 59 -17.06 -10.72 18.92
C GLY A 59 -17.62 -9.98 17.71
N GLY A 60 -17.19 -10.29 16.50
CA GLY A 60 -17.63 -9.62 15.26
C GLY A 60 -17.17 -8.17 15.12
N GLN A 61 -16.19 -7.72 15.91
CA GLN A 61 -15.63 -6.37 15.85
C GLN A 61 -14.64 -6.21 14.69
N VAL A 62 -13.92 -7.29 14.38
CA VAL A 62 -12.96 -7.39 13.29
C VAL A 62 -13.19 -8.71 12.56
N ARG A 63 -13.04 -8.72 11.26
CA ARG A 63 -13.00 -9.94 10.46
C ARG A 63 -11.55 -10.32 10.21
N TRP A 64 -11.05 -11.35 10.88
CA TRP A 64 -9.65 -11.76 10.82
C TRP A 64 -9.40 -12.84 9.78
N LEU A 65 -8.80 -12.47 8.65
CA LEU A 65 -8.40 -13.36 7.56
C LEU A 65 -6.95 -13.81 7.77
N ARG A 66 -6.72 -15.09 8.01
CA ARG A 66 -5.38 -15.67 8.14
C ARG A 66 -4.88 -16.17 6.78
N LEU A 67 -3.79 -15.58 6.30
CA LEU A 67 -3.21 -15.83 4.98
C LEU A 67 -1.83 -16.52 5.11
N SER A 68 -1.55 -17.50 4.24
CA SER A 68 -0.33 -18.33 4.35
C SER A 68 0.94 -17.62 3.83
N ASP A 69 0.83 -16.84 2.74
CA ASP A 69 2.00 -16.33 2.03
C ASP A 69 2.08 -14.81 2.06
N PRO A 70 3.20 -14.22 2.53
CA PRO A 70 3.36 -12.77 2.60
C PRO A 70 3.41 -12.12 1.22
N SER A 71 2.37 -11.35 0.88
CA SER A 71 2.27 -10.55 -0.33
C SER A 71 1.28 -9.41 -0.11
N ILE A 72 1.72 -8.17 -0.15
CA ILE A 72 0.85 -6.99 0.03
C ILE A 72 -0.31 -6.99 -0.97
N PRO A 73 -0.09 -7.10 -2.30
CA PRO A 73 -1.20 -7.08 -3.26
C PRO A 73 -2.21 -8.23 -3.02
N ARG A 74 -1.73 -9.42 -2.65
CA ARG A 74 -2.59 -10.56 -2.35
C ARG A 74 -3.43 -10.31 -1.08
N ALA A 75 -2.82 -9.80 -0.02
CA ALA A 75 -3.55 -9.47 1.21
C ALA A 75 -4.61 -8.39 0.95
N MET A 76 -4.27 -7.36 0.18
CA MET A 76 -5.22 -6.33 -0.24
C MET A 76 -6.35 -6.90 -1.10
N ASN A 77 -6.04 -7.82 -2.01
CA ASN A 77 -7.03 -8.51 -2.83
C ASN A 77 -7.97 -9.38 -1.99
N GLN A 78 -7.44 -10.15 -1.02
CA GLN A 78 -8.27 -10.95 -0.12
C GLN A 78 -9.16 -10.06 0.76
N GLY A 79 -8.62 -8.96 1.27
CA GLY A 79 -9.40 -7.96 1.98
C GLY A 79 -10.48 -7.31 1.12
N LEU A 80 -10.18 -6.97 -0.15
CA LEU A 80 -11.13 -6.42 -1.11
C LEU A 80 -12.30 -7.40 -1.41
N LEU A 81 -12.00 -8.68 -1.54
CA LEU A 81 -13.01 -9.73 -1.74
C LEU A 81 -13.89 -9.91 -0.50
N ALA A 82 -13.29 -9.87 0.69
CA ALA A 82 -13.99 -10.07 1.96
C ALA A 82 -14.82 -8.85 2.40
N ALA A 83 -14.45 -7.65 1.97
CA ALA A 83 -15.15 -6.41 2.31
C ALA A 83 -16.61 -6.45 1.85
N ALA A 84 -17.56 -6.06 2.72
CA ALA A 84 -18.98 -6.02 2.43
C ALA A 84 -19.46 -4.62 2.01
N GLY A 85 -18.79 -3.56 2.49
CA GLY A 85 -19.15 -2.19 2.20
C GLY A 85 -18.85 -1.77 0.75
N PRO A 86 -19.64 -0.84 0.19
CA PRO A 86 -19.42 -0.34 -1.18
C PRO A 86 -18.15 0.48 -1.35
N ILE A 87 -17.59 0.99 -0.24
CA ILE A 87 -16.33 1.73 -0.20
C ILE A 87 -15.32 0.92 0.60
N VAL A 88 -14.14 0.69 0.03
CA VAL A 88 -13.02 0.03 0.74
C VAL A 88 -11.93 1.05 1.01
N LEU A 89 -11.60 1.21 2.30
CA LEU A 89 -10.50 2.04 2.80
C LEU A 89 -9.34 1.13 3.20
N PHE A 90 -8.23 1.23 2.47
CA PHE A 90 -7.00 0.54 2.80
C PHE A 90 -6.13 1.39 3.72
N LEU A 91 -5.67 0.79 4.81
CA LEU A 91 -4.80 1.42 5.80
C LEU A 91 -3.58 0.54 6.10
N ASP A 92 -2.44 1.16 6.42
CA ASP A 92 -1.28 0.46 6.99
C ASP A 92 -1.57 -0.01 8.42
N ASP A 93 -0.81 -0.97 8.88
CA ASP A 93 -0.94 -1.64 10.19
C ASP A 93 -0.15 -0.93 11.33
N ASP A 94 0.52 0.17 11.03
CA ASP A 94 1.30 0.99 11.98
C ASP A 94 0.94 2.48 11.85
N ILE A 95 -0.35 2.78 12.06
CA ILE A 95 -0.88 4.14 11.95
C ILE A 95 -1.63 4.57 13.23
N ARG A 96 -1.73 5.88 13.39
CA ARG A 96 -2.70 6.50 14.28
C ARG A 96 -3.69 7.29 13.42
N PRO A 97 -4.97 6.92 13.38
CA PRO A 97 -5.98 7.63 12.61
C PRO A 97 -6.29 8.98 13.26
N ASP A 98 -6.62 9.98 12.44
CA ASP A 98 -7.30 11.18 12.90
C ASP A 98 -8.75 10.86 13.23
N ALA A 99 -9.37 11.65 14.12
CA ALA A 99 -10.73 11.43 14.58
C ALA A 99 -11.77 11.42 13.43
N GLU A 100 -11.52 12.19 12.38
CA GLU A 100 -12.43 12.31 11.22
C GLU A 100 -12.02 11.44 10.02
N LEU A 101 -11.00 10.58 10.15
CA LEU A 101 -10.44 9.80 9.03
C LEU A 101 -11.52 9.13 8.17
N VAL A 102 -12.35 8.29 8.78
CA VAL A 102 -13.36 7.48 8.09
C VAL A 102 -14.46 8.36 7.49
N GLU A 103 -14.89 9.38 8.23
CA GLU A 103 -15.87 10.35 7.74
C GLU A 103 -15.37 11.16 6.55
N ALA A 104 -14.10 11.57 6.56
CA ALA A 104 -13.50 12.33 5.47
C ALA A 104 -13.48 11.51 4.18
N HIS A 105 -13.09 10.21 4.26
CA HIS A 105 -13.19 9.30 3.12
C HIS A 105 -14.65 9.12 2.65
N ALA A 106 -15.58 8.85 3.56
CA ALA A 106 -17.00 8.69 3.21
C ALA A 106 -17.57 9.95 2.55
N ARG A 107 -17.26 11.12 3.08
CA ARG A 107 -17.66 12.43 2.55
C ARG A 107 -17.11 12.69 1.14
N ALA A 108 -15.85 12.34 0.92
CA ALA A 108 -15.22 12.49 -0.38
C ALA A 108 -15.90 11.61 -1.46
N HIS A 109 -16.26 10.37 -1.13
CA HIS A 109 -16.99 9.47 -2.03
C HIS A 109 -18.42 9.93 -2.32
N LEU A 110 -19.11 10.53 -1.35
CA LEU A 110 -20.44 11.12 -1.59
C LEU A 110 -20.35 12.32 -2.53
N ALA A 111 -19.36 13.19 -2.34
CA ALA A 111 -19.18 14.38 -3.16
C ALA A 111 -18.74 14.02 -4.60
N ARG A 112 -18.04 12.92 -4.79
CA ARG A 112 -17.47 12.49 -6.07
C ARG A 112 -17.50 10.97 -6.21
N PRO A 113 -18.67 10.41 -6.52
CA PRO A 113 -18.81 8.97 -6.72
C PRO A 113 -17.90 8.47 -7.86
N GLY A 114 -17.28 7.31 -7.64
CA GLY A 114 -16.44 6.66 -8.65
C GLY A 114 -14.98 7.09 -8.69
N GLU A 115 -14.56 8.11 -7.93
CA GLU A 115 -13.14 8.48 -7.80
C GLU A 115 -12.43 7.62 -6.75
N LEU A 116 -11.11 7.43 -6.89
CA LEU A 116 -10.24 6.94 -5.81
C LEU A 116 -9.83 8.14 -4.94
N VAL A 117 -9.89 7.97 -3.64
CA VAL A 117 -9.51 9.00 -2.66
C VAL A 117 -8.18 8.62 -2.02
N ALA A 118 -7.15 9.44 -2.22
CA ALA A 118 -5.87 9.35 -1.53
C ALA A 118 -5.90 10.25 -0.29
N GLY A 119 -5.71 9.69 0.88
CA GLY A 119 -5.69 10.43 2.13
C GLY A 119 -4.34 11.11 2.43
N ARG A 120 -4.36 12.00 3.41
CA ARG A 120 -3.17 12.67 3.95
C ARG A 120 -2.40 11.72 4.86
N MET A 121 -1.07 11.74 4.74
CA MET A 121 -0.19 10.90 5.55
C MET A 121 0.92 11.76 6.16
N LEU A 122 0.94 11.90 7.46
CA LEU A 122 2.04 12.52 8.19
C LEU A 122 3.04 11.44 8.63
N GLN A 123 4.28 11.65 8.27
CA GLN A 123 5.41 10.82 8.65
C GLN A 123 6.03 11.37 9.95
N PRO A 124 6.78 10.58 10.76
CA PRO A 124 7.37 11.05 12.01
C PRO A 124 8.22 12.32 11.87
N TRP A 125 8.86 12.52 10.73
CA TRP A 125 9.67 13.73 10.46
C TRP A 125 8.86 14.95 10.03
N HIS A 126 7.53 14.83 9.86
CA HIS A 126 6.63 15.95 9.61
C HIS A 126 6.07 16.54 10.92
N GLU A 127 6.12 15.79 12.03
CA GLU A 127 5.60 16.24 13.31
C GLU A 127 6.32 17.50 13.79
N GLY A 128 5.54 18.49 14.28
CA GLY A 128 6.06 19.76 14.75
C GLY A 128 6.61 20.70 13.67
N ARG A 129 6.47 20.36 12.39
CA ARG A 129 6.84 21.24 11.28
C ARG A 129 5.61 21.90 10.70
N ALA A 130 5.78 23.15 10.20
CA ALA A 130 4.75 23.81 9.41
C ALA A 130 4.35 22.91 8.23
N ASP A 131 3.04 22.88 7.92
CA ASP A 131 2.54 22.18 6.76
C ASP A 131 3.30 22.67 5.51
N PRO A 132 3.78 21.76 4.68
CA PRO A 132 4.52 22.17 3.50
C PRO A 132 3.57 22.93 2.56
N GLU A 133 3.99 24.11 2.18
CA GLU A 133 3.45 24.74 0.96
C GLU A 133 3.60 23.75 -0.20
N ASP A 134 2.82 23.95 -1.25
CA ASP A 134 2.78 23.08 -2.44
C ASP A 134 4.16 22.85 -3.07
N LYS A 135 4.96 21.99 -2.44
CA LYS A 135 6.29 21.61 -2.94
C LYS A 135 6.21 20.44 -3.91
N VAL A 136 7.00 20.54 -4.95
CA VAL A 136 7.24 19.43 -5.88
C VAL A 136 8.54 18.72 -5.45
N PRO A 137 8.55 17.38 -5.30
CA PRO A 137 7.45 16.46 -5.55
C PRO A 137 6.38 16.47 -4.44
N PHE A 138 5.12 16.22 -4.83
CA PHE A 138 3.98 16.14 -3.93
C PHE A 138 4.14 14.96 -2.93
N GLY A 139 4.03 15.24 -1.64
CA GLY A 139 4.35 14.28 -0.57
C GLY A 139 3.14 13.70 0.18
N PHE A 140 1.91 13.96 -0.26
CA PHE A 140 0.66 13.57 0.42
C PHE A 140 0.52 14.09 1.85
N ASN A 141 1.09 15.25 2.14
CA ASN A 141 1.10 15.85 3.48
C ASN A 141 0.64 17.31 3.50
N THR A 142 0.15 17.86 2.38
CA THR A 142 -0.34 19.24 2.24
C THR A 142 -1.79 19.41 2.70
N LEU A 143 -2.25 20.64 2.89
CA LEU A 143 -3.63 20.95 3.28
C LEU A 143 -4.57 21.21 2.10
N ALA A 144 -4.06 21.34 0.88
CA ALA A 144 -4.87 21.68 -0.29
C ALA A 144 -5.34 20.39 -1.02
N PRO A 145 -6.65 20.20 -1.22
CA PRO A 145 -7.18 19.10 -2.02
C PRO A 145 -6.82 19.31 -3.50
N ARG A 146 -6.51 18.21 -4.20
CA ARG A 146 -6.14 18.23 -5.62
C ARG A 146 -6.40 16.92 -6.34
N SER A 147 -6.41 16.96 -7.67
CA SER A 147 -6.28 15.74 -8.47
C SER A 147 -4.82 15.30 -8.50
N VAL A 148 -4.61 13.99 -8.36
CA VAL A 148 -3.28 13.38 -8.37
C VAL A 148 -3.25 12.19 -9.32
N THR A 149 -2.06 11.72 -9.68
CA THR A 149 -1.89 10.57 -10.59
C THR A 149 -1.39 9.30 -9.89
N GLU A 150 -1.04 9.42 -8.62
CA GLU A 150 -0.59 8.32 -7.76
C GLU A 150 -1.24 8.46 -6.38
N PHE A 151 -1.14 7.43 -5.56
CA PHE A 151 -1.55 7.42 -4.15
C PHE A 151 -0.54 6.64 -3.31
N MET A 152 -0.65 6.73 -1.99
CA MET A 152 0.15 5.93 -1.06
C MET A 152 -0.68 4.76 -0.54
N GLY A 153 -0.08 3.56 -0.52
CA GLY A 153 -0.76 2.31 -0.17
C GLY A 153 -1.33 2.23 1.25
N GLY A 154 -0.84 3.09 2.14
CA GLY A 154 -1.22 3.08 3.56
C GLY A 154 -2.39 3.99 3.95
N ASN A 155 -2.97 4.75 3.01
CA ASN A 155 -4.17 5.58 3.27
C ASN A 155 -4.87 5.95 1.96
N PHE A 156 -5.75 5.10 1.49
CA PHE A 156 -6.58 5.41 0.32
C PHE A 156 -7.88 4.61 0.33
N SER A 157 -8.91 5.14 -0.31
CA SER A 157 -10.18 4.43 -0.46
C SER A 157 -10.69 4.47 -1.90
N LEU A 158 -11.52 3.50 -2.24
CA LEU A 158 -12.08 3.34 -3.58
C LEU A 158 -13.44 2.62 -3.55
N PRO A 159 -14.28 2.81 -4.57
CA PRO A 159 -15.46 1.99 -4.76
C PRO A 159 -15.08 0.53 -5.02
N ARG A 160 -15.59 -0.37 -4.17
CA ARG A 160 -15.29 -1.80 -4.18
C ARG A 160 -15.49 -2.44 -5.55
N ASP A 161 -16.66 -2.25 -6.14
CA ASP A 161 -17.01 -2.87 -7.44
C ASP A 161 -16.13 -2.37 -8.58
N ALA A 162 -15.72 -1.10 -8.54
CA ALA A 162 -14.80 -0.54 -9.53
C ALA A 162 -13.40 -1.17 -9.44
N ALA A 163 -12.91 -1.45 -8.21
CA ALA A 163 -11.65 -2.14 -8.02
C ALA A 163 -11.71 -3.60 -8.45
N LEU A 164 -12.80 -4.29 -8.14
CA LEU A 164 -13.04 -5.68 -8.58
C LEU A 164 -13.15 -5.76 -10.11
N ALA A 165 -13.85 -4.82 -10.75
CA ALA A 165 -13.97 -4.76 -12.20
C ALA A 165 -12.61 -4.53 -12.91
N LEU A 166 -11.64 -3.87 -12.23
CA LEU A 166 -10.28 -3.74 -12.71
C LEU A 166 -9.41 -4.98 -12.40
N GLY A 167 -9.95 -5.99 -11.71
CA GLY A 167 -9.25 -7.20 -11.32
C GLY A 167 -8.37 -7.03 -10.09
N GLY A 168 -8.63 -6.04 -9.23
CA GLY A 168 -7.84 -5.79 -8.02
C GLY A 168 -6.39 -5.40 -8.32
N PHE A 169 -5.51 -5.71 -7.36
CA PHE A 169 -4.06 -5.46 -7.46
C PHE A 169 -3.35 -6.61 -8.16
N ASP A 170 -2.28 -6.29 -8.91
CA ASP A 170 -1.48 -7.31 -9.58
C ASP A 170 -0.55 -8.04 -8.61
N GLU A 171 -0.80 -9.31 -8.35
CA GLU A 171 -0.03 -10.15 -7.41
C GLU A 171 1.38 -10.51 -7.92
N ASN A 172 1.75 -10.10 -9.13
CA ASN A 172 3.13 -10.16 -9.61
C ASN A 172 4.04 -9.13 -8.95
N PHE A 173 3.49 -8.14 -8.23
CA PHE A 173 4.32 -7.29 -7.38
C PHE A 173 4.69 -8.05 -6.10
N VAL A 174 5.81 -8.74 -6.16
CA VAL A 174 6.31 -9.64 -5.12
C VAL A 174 7.25 -8.93 -4.13
N ARG A 175 7.48 -9.54 -2.97
CA ARG A 175 8.41 -9.08 -1.93
C ARG A 175 7.97 -7.74 -1.33
N VAL A 176 8.75 -6.68 -1.57
CA VAL A 176 8.43 -5.31 -1.12
C VAL A 176 7.24 -4.72 -1.89
N ALA A 177 6.83 -5.38 -2.97
CA ALA A 177 5.76 -4.94 -3.87
C ALA A 177 5.94 -3.50 -4.40
N TYR A 178 7.20 -3.05 -4.53
CA TYR A 178 7.51 -1.67 -4.90
C TYR A 178 6.81 -1.26 -6.21
N ARG A 179 6.08 -0.15 -6.20
CA ARG A 179 5.28 0.41 -7.30
C ARG A 179 3.96 -0.30 -7.60
N PHE A 180 3.46 -1.18 -6.76
CA PHE A 180 2.15 -1.81 -6.99
C PHE A 180 1.01 -0.78 -6.99
N GLU A 181 1.10 0.24 -6.13
CA GLU A 181 0.14 1.34 -6.08
C GLU A 181 0.15 2.17 -7.36
N ALA A 182 1.34 2.47 -7.87
CA ALA A 182 1.50 3.23 -9.11
C ALA A 182 0.97 2.45 -10.32
N GLU A 183 1.10 1.12 -10.33
CA GLU A 183 0.52 0.25 -11.37
C GLU A 183 -1.01 0.27 -11.29
N PHE A 184 -1.57 0.13 -10.10
CA PHE A 184 -3.02 0.20 -9.92
C PHE A 184 -3.56 1.59 -10.29
N ALA A 185 -2.89 2.67 -9.86
CA ALA A 185 -3.21 4.04 -10.24
C ALA A 185 -3.21 4.24 -11.76
N PHE A 186 -2.22 3.68 -12.44
CA PHE A 186 -2.14 3.72 -13.90
C PHE A 186 -3.38 3.07 -14.54
N ARG A 187 -3.76 1.84 -14.14
CA ARG A 187 -4.97 1.16 -14.66
C ARG A 187 -6.25 1.92 -14.30
N TRP A 188 -6.31 2.46 -13.09
CA TRP A 188 -7.45 3.26 -12.62
C TRP A 188 -7.68 4.48 -13.52
N LEU A 189 -6.63 5.24 -13.81
CA LEU A 189 -6.68 6.42 -14.68
C LEU A 189 -6.98 6.03 -16.14
N GLN A 190 -6.40 4.93 -16.65
CA GLN A 190 -6.66 4.42 -17.99
C GLN A 190 -8.13 3.99 -18.19
N SER A 191 -8.83 3.64 -17.13
CA SER A 191 -10.27 3.34 -17.18
C SER A 191 -11.15 4.60 -17.21
N GLY A 192 -10.55 5.80 -17.35
CA GLY A 192 -11.27 7.09 -17.39
C GLY A 192 -11.64 7.64 -16.02
N ARG A 193 -11.26 6.96 -14.93
CA ARG A 193 -11.52 7.41 -13.56
C ARG A 193 -10.46 8.41 -13.09
N ARG A 194 -10.71 9.05 -11.95
CA ARG A 194 -9.82 10.05 -11.34
C ARG A 194 -9.33 9.60 -9.97
N ILE A 195 -8.21 10.17 -9.53
CA ILE A 195 -7.67 10.05 -8.18
C ILE A 195 -7.67 11.43 -7.55
N ARG A 196 -8.29 11.55 -6.39
CA ARG A 196 -8.38 12.80 -5.63
C ARG A 196 -7.63 12.67 -4.32
N TYR A 197 -6.81 13.65 -4.03
CA TYR A 197 -6.21 13.82 -2.71
C TYR A 197 -7.17 14.58 -1.79
N GLU A 198 -7.44 14.01 -0.61
CA GLU A 198 -8.31 14.56 0.44
C GLU A 198 -7.49 14.78 1.71
N PRO A 199 -7.13 16.05 2.03
CA PRO A 199 -6.28 16.35 3.17
C PRO A 199 -6.96 16.13 4.53
N GLY A 200 -8.30 16.15 4.59
CA GLY A 200 -9.07 15.84 5.79
C GLY A 200 -9.04 14.35 6.17
N ALA A 201 -8.70 13.48 5.24
CA ALA A 201 -8.54 12.04 5.50
C ALA A 201 -7.12 11.75 6.02
N LEU A 202 -6.84 12.11 7.27
CA LEU A 202 -5.50 12.14 7.86
C LEU A 202 -5.16 10.88 8.66
N ILE A 203 -3.94 10.38 8.44
CA ILE A 203 -3.28 9.43 9.33
C ILE A 203 -1.88 9.92 9.74
N HIS A 204 -1.44 9.46 10.92
CA HIS A 204 -0.04 9.54 11.35
C HIS A 204 0.59 8.17 11.19
N HIS A 205 1.57 8.04 10.30
CA HIS A 205 2.28 6.80 10.05
C HIS A 205 3.43 6.65 11.05
N LEU A 206 3.42 5.62 11.87
CA LEU A 206 4.35 5.45 12.99
C LEU A 206 5.75 4.99 12.55
N LYS A 207 5.82 4.35 11.38
CA LYS A 207 7.09 3.81 10.82
C LYS A 207 7.84 2.88 11.76
N VAL A 208 7.13 1.96 12.36
CA VAL A 208 7.73 0.98 13.28
C VAL A 208 8.82 0.17 12.57
N PRO A 209 10.02 -0.01 13.19
CA PRO A 209 11.18 -0.59 12.52
C PRO A 209 11.06 -2.09 12.21
N ALA A 210 10.17 -2.82 12.85
CA ALA A 210 9.99 -4.27 12.68
C ALA A 210 8.69 -4.61 11.93
N GLY A 211 8.68 -5.72 11.18
CA GLY A 211 7.51 -6.23 10.45
C GLY A 211 7.27 -5.57 9.08
N GLY A 212 6.21 -5.99 8.41
CA GLY A 212 5.83 -5.50 7.09
C GLY A 212 6.93 -5.70 6.03
N THR A 213 7.05 -4.78 5.11
CA THR A 213 8.05 -4.82 4.02
C THR A 213 9.49 -4.76 4.49
N ARG A 214 9.75 -4.28 5.72
CA ARG A 214 11.11 -4.18 6.29
C ARG A 214 11.74 -5.54 6.54
N THR A 215 10.96 -6.59 6.66
CA THR A 215 11.43 -7.98 6.73
C THR A 215 12.26 -8.37 5.50
N PHE A 216 12.09 -7.70 4.37
CA PHE A 216 12.85 -7.95 3.14
C PHE A 216 14.19 -7.21 3.05
N GLY A 217 14.59 -6.45 4.08
CA GLY A 217 15.86 -5.72 4.16
C GLY A 217 15.89 -4.41 3.37
N GLU A 218 16.97 -3.66 3.55
CA GLU A 218 17.17 -2.37 2.89
C GLU A 218 17.77 -2.54 1.49
N HIS A 219 17.27 -1.76 0.53
CA HIS A 219 17.68 -1.85 -0.88
C HIS A 219 19.15 -1.47 -1.16
N LEU A 220 19.79 -0.67 -0.28
CA LEU A 220 21.18 -0.22 -0.44
C LEU A 220 22.22 -1.22 0.11
N THR A 221 21.79 -2.21 0.89
CA THR A 221 22.66 -3.15 1.61
C THR A 221 22.32 -4.61 1.34
N THR A 222 21.64 -4.90 0.24
CA THR A 222 21.24 -6.26 -0.13
C THR A 222 21.58 -6.58 -1.59
N MET A 223 21.94 -7.83 -1.85
CA MET A 223 22.04 -8.39 -3.21
C MET A 223 20.69 -8.97 -3.69
N ARG A 224 19.66 -8.94 -2.85
CA ARG A 224 18.34 -9.47 -3.20
C ARG A 224 17.56 -8.45 -4.05
N PRO A 225 16.88 -8.87 -5.11
CA PRO A 225 16.18 -7.99 -6.06
C PRO A 225 14.84 -7.45 -5.53
N ASN A 226 14.61 -7.50 -4.21
CA ASN A 226 13.32 -7.28 -3.58
C ASN A 226 12.63 -5.94 -3.95
N HIS A 227 13.42 -4.87 -4.16
CA HIS A 227 12.92 -3.57 -4.59
C HIS A 227 13.02 -3.40 -6.12
N ALA A 228 14.06 -3.99 -6.73
CA ALA A 228 14.34 -3.81 -8.15
C ALA A 228 13.26 -4.46 -9.02
N VAL A 229 12.82 -5.68 -8.67
CA VAL A 229 11.84 -6.44 -9.47
C VAL A 229 10.56 -5.66 -9.71
N GLY A 230 9.95 -5.06 -8.68
CA GLY A 230 8.71 -4.29 -8.82
C GLY A 230 8.90 -3.03 -9.67
N ALA A 231 10.04 -2.33 -9.51
CA ALA A 231 10.34 -1.15 -10.30
C ALA A 231 10.47 -1.44 -11.79
N TYR A 232 11.20 -2.51 -12.15
CA TYR A 232 11.34 -2.93 -13.54
C TYR A 232 10.04 -3.47 -14.12
N TYR A 233 9.31 -4.29 -13.34
CA TYR A 233 8.02 -4.81 -13.75
C TYR A 233 7.03 -3.68 -14.05
N TYR A 234 6.91 -2.68 -13.17
CA TYR A 234 6.10 -1.50 -13.38
C TYR A 234 6.47 -0.75 -14.68
N ALA A 235 7.76 -0.42 -14.85
CA ALA A 235 8.22 0.35 -15.99
C ALA A 235 7.96 -0.37 -17.32
N LEU A 236 8.26 -1.66 -17.38
CA LEU A 236 8.08 -2.45 -18.61
C LEU A 236 6.61 -2.74 -18.88
N LYS A 237 5.80 -2.99 -17.86
CA LYS A 237 4.36 -3.27 -18.00
C LYS A 237 3.58 -2.04 -18.47
N THR A 238 3.83 -0.86 -17.86
CA THR A 238 3.04 0.34 -18.12
C THR A 238 3.52 1.13 -19.34
N GLN A 239 4.83 1.10 -19.62
CA GLN A 239 5.44 1.87 -20.71
C GLN A 239 5.88 0.99 -21.89
N ARG A 240 5.75 -0.33 -21.79
CA ARG A 240 6.23 -1.31 -22.80
C ARG A 240 7.71 -1.03 -23.16
N TRP A 241 8.07 -1.08 -24.44
CA TRP A 241 9.44 -0.80 -24.89
C TRP A 241 9.94 0.63 -24.56
N ARG A 242 9.04 1.60 -24.41
CA ARG A 242 9.36 2.95 -23.93
C ARG A 242 9.85 2.96 -22.47
N GLY A 243 9.64 1.90 -21.72
CA GLY A 243 10.16 1.71 -20.36
C GLY A 243 11.67 1.37 -20.32
N LEU A 244 12.29 0.91 -21.41
CA LEU A 244 13.71 0.56 -21.42
C LEU A 244 14.64 1.74 -21.05
N PRO A 245 14.48 2.96 -21.57
CA PRO A 245 15.28 4.09 -21.11
C PRO A 245 15.10 4.41 -19.63
N SER A 246 13.90 4.17 -19.09
CA SER A 246 13.62 4.31 -17.65
C SER A 246 14.34 3.25 -16.83
N ALA A 247 14.38 2.01 -17.31
CA ALA A 247 15.11 0.90 -16.70
C ALA A 247 16.63 1.16 -16.68
N VAL A 248 17.19 1.63 -17.80
CA VAL A 248 18.61 1.99 -17.87
C VAL A 248 18.95 3.16 -16.93
N ARG A 249 18.13 4.21 -16.92
CA ARG A 249 18.31 5.34 -15.98
C ARG A 249 18.19 4.90 -14.52
N ARG A 250 17.34 3.91 -14.23
CA ARG A 250 17.26 3.34 -12.90
C ARG A 250 18.59 2.70 -12.48
N LEU A 251 19.23 1.93 -13.36
CA LEU A 251 20.51 1.27 -13.08
C LEU A 251 21.57 2.29 -12.62
N GLY A 252 21.69 3.41 -13.35
CA GLY A 252 22.59 4.49 -12.96
C GLY A 252 22.22 5.12 -11.61
N ARG A 253 20.93 5.39 -11.39
CA ARG A 253 20.45 5.97 -10.12
C ARG A 253 20.62 5.04 -8.93
N ALA A 254 20.50 3.73 -9.11
CA ALA A 254 20.64 2.74 -8.06
C ALA A 254 22.02 2.78 -7.40
N VAL A 255 23.08 3.08 -8.18
CA VAL A 255 24.46 3.15 -7.70
C VAL A 255 24.97 4.59 -7.48
N ALA A 256 24.34 5.60 -8.06
CA ALA A 256 24.71 7.00 -7.90
C ALA A 256 24.13 7.61 -6.61
N THR A 257 24.39 6.99 -5.45
CA THR A 257 23.90 7.45 -4.16
C THR A 257 25.04 7.83 -3.21
N ARG A 258 24.75 8.66 -2.21
CA ARG A 258 25.72 9.00 -1.15
C ARG A 258 26.27 7.77 -0.42
N HIS A 259 25.45 6.70 -0.31
CA HIS A 259 25.88 5.43 0.27
C HIS A 259 26.99 4.79 -0.56
N HIS A 260 26.82 4.67 -1.87
CA HIS A 260 27.79 4.09 -2.78
C HIS A 260 29.06 4.93 -2.95
N LEU A 261 28.95 6.26 -2.87
CA LEU A 261 30.14 7.15 -2.85
C LEU A 261 31.01 6.91 -1.61
N ARG A 262 30.41 6.62 -0.46
CA ARG A 262 31.14 6.32 0.80
C ARG A 262 31.57 4.86 0.90
N ARG A 263 30.93 3.95 0.17
CA ARG A 263 31.13 2.50 0.24
C ARG A 263 31.08 1.88 -1.16
N PRO A 264 32.09 2.16 -2.02
CA PRO A 264 32.08 1.80 -3.43
C PRO A 264 32.03 0.28 -3.70
N TRP A 265 32.44 -0.55 -2.72
CA TRP A 265 32.34 -2.00 -2.81
C TRP A 265 30.90 -2.53 -2.87
N TRP A 266 29.90 -1.72 -2.50
CA TRP A 266 28.49 -2.08 -2.67
C TRP A 266 28.00 -1.91 -4.10
N ILE A 267 28.70 -1.16 -4.97
CA ILE A 267 28.28 -0.93 -6.36
C ILE A 267 28.10 -2.24 -7.13
N PRO A 268 29.07 -3.19 -7.16
CA PRO A 268 28.90 -4.45 -7.86
C PRO A 268 27.71 -5.28 -7.32
N LEU A 269 27.54 -5.30 -6.00
CA LEU A 269 26.47 -6.05 -5.35
C LEU A 269 25.08 -5.49 -5.69
N THR A 270 24.95 -4.16 -5.69
CA THR A 270 23.73 -3.48 -6.12
C THR A 270 23.43 -3.73 -7.60
N LEU A 271 24.43 -3.71 -8.47
CA LEU A 271 24.25 -4.00 -9.90
C LEU A 271 23.78 -5.45 -10.12
N ILE A 272 24.27 -6.41 -9.34
CA ILE A 272 23.78 -7.80 -9.36
C ILE A 272 22.30 -7.85 -8.94
N ALA A 273 21.92 -7.16 -7.87
CA ALA A 273 20.52 -7.10 -7.43
C ALA A 273 19.59 -6.47 -8.48
N GLU A 274 20.05 -5.39 -9.14
CA GLU A 274 19.32 -4.73 -10.22
C GLU A 274 19.16 -5.65 -11.44
N LEU A 275 20.24 -6.35 -11.87
CA LEU A 275 20.18 -7.30 -12.98
C LEU A 275 19.23 -8.45 -12.69
N HIS A 276 19.30 -9.05 -11.49
CA HIS A 276 18.35 -10.10 -11.08
C HIS A 276 16.91 -9.58 -11.07
N GLY A 277 16.69 -8.36 -10.58
CA GLY A 277 15.37 -7.72 -10.58
C GLY A 277 14.82 -7.50 -11.98
N PHE A 278 15.68 -7.09 -12.91
CA PHE A 278 15.32 -6.91 -14.33
C PHE A 278 14.93 -8.24 -14.99
N LEU A 279 15.76 -9.28 -14.84
CA LEU A 279 15.49 -10.61 -15.40
C LEU A 279 14.20 -11.23 -14.80
N TRP A 280 13.99 -11.05 -13.50
CA TRP A 280 12.77 -11.52 -12.86
C TRP A 280 11.53 -10.75 -13.37
N ALA A 281 11.64 -9.44 -13.55
CA ALA A 281 10.55 -8.64 -14.13
C ALA A 281 10.18 -9.10 -15.56
N LEU A 282 11.16 -9.44 -16.41
CA LEU A 282 10.90 -10.01 -17.74
C LEU A 282 10.15 -11.35 -17.65
N MET A 283 10.53 -12.21 -16.72
CA MET A 283 9.85 -13.49 -16.48
C MET A 283 8.39 -13.29 -16.05
N LEU A 284 8.13 -12.33 -15.13
CA LEU A 284 6.78 -11.99 -14.70
C LEU A 284 5.93 -11.41 -15.84
N LEU A 285 6.52 -10.59 -16.70
CA LEU A 285 5.84 -10.08 -17.89
C LEU A 285 5.45 -11.20 -18.86
N GLY A 286 6.34 -12.16 -19.08
CA GLY A 286 6.06 -13.32 -19.95
C GLY A 286 4.91 -14.19 -19.44
N ARG A 287 4.70 -14.25 -18.12
CA ARG A 287 3.59 -14.98 -17.49
C ARG A 287 2.26 -14.23 -17.57
N GLY A 288 2.30 -12.92 -17.83
CA GLY A 288 1.12 -12.04 -17.76
C GLY A 288 0.77 -11.60 -16.33
N PRO A 289 -0.13 -10.62 -16.18
CA PRO A 289 -0.54 -10.10 -14.88
C PRO A 289 -1.41 -11.08 -14.11
N ARG A 290 -1.28 -11.09 -12.79
CA ARG A 290 -2.09 -11.92 -11.88
C ARG A 290 -3.13 -11.05 -11.17
N TYR A 291 -4.28 -10.89 -11.82
CA TYR A 291 -5.43 -10.16 -11.30
C TYR A 291 -6.47 -11.10 -10.70
N LEU A 292 -7.35 -10.55 -9.83
CA LEU A 292 -8.55 -11.24 -9.39
C LEU A 292 -9.44 -11.62 -10.59
N GLY A 293 -10.04 -12.82 -10.56
CA GLY A 293 -10.98 -13.31 -11.56
C GLY A 293 -10.35 -13.76 -12.88
N ARG A 294 -9.05 -13.66 -13.06
CA ARG A 294 -8.34 -14.42 -14.10
C ARG A 294 -7.82 -15.69 -13.45
N GLY A 295 -8.67 -16.73 -13.46
CA GLY A 295 -8.32 -18.04 -12.96
C GLY A 295 -7.03 -18.55 -13.60
N GLU A 296 -6.32 -19.38 -12.84
CA GLU A 296 -5.33 -20.31 -13.37
C GLU A 296 -6.12 -21.30 -14.27
N ASP A 297 -6.16 -21.01 -15.58
CA ASP A 297 -6.48 -21.99 -16.63
C ASP A 297 -5.21 -22.78 -16.95
#